data_68ddd73879d74a6436d325d28793bed8
#
_entry.id   68ddd73879d74a6436d325d28793bed8
#
_cell.length_a   1.000
_cell.length_b   1.000
_cell.length_c   1.000
_cell.angle_alpha   90.00
_cell.angle_beta   90.00
_cell.angle_gamma   90.00
#
_symmetry.space_group_name_H-M   'P 1'
#
loop_
_entity.id
_entity.type
_entity.pdbx_description
1 polymer ?
#
loop_
_entity_poly.entity_id
_entity_poly.type
_entity_poly.pdbx_seq_one_letter_code
_entity_poly.pdbx_strand_id
1 'polypeptide(L)'
;GMGDALATYFEARACQRSNATNCVGGKTTLAAMALARLCYDTLMADGRKAAVAAKAGACTKALENIVEANTYLSGIGFESGGLAGAHAIHNGLTAIPETHAFYHGEKVAFGTLVQLVLEDEHFEQIQEVVRFCTDVGLPTTLADLGIAEIKPEQIHAVAELACAPSDTLGNMPFAVTPDAVYDAILGADAIGRKYKELHA
;
A
#
# COMPACT_ATOMS: atom_id res chain seq x y z
N GLY A 1 -5.88 9.65 -0.12
CA GLY A 1 -6.17 9.11 1.22
C GLY A 1 -6.38 7.60 1.21
N MET A 2 -7.30 7.07 0.36
CA MET A 2 -7.61 5.62 0.35
C MET A 2 -6.40 4.72 0.09
N GLY A 3 -5.42 5.16 -0.72
CA GLY A 3 -4.21 4.35 -0.98
C GLY A 3 -3.33 4.19 0.24
N ASP A 4 -3.21 5.24 1.02
CA ASP A 4 -2.47 5.27 2.28
C ASP A 4 -3.21 4.47 3.37
N ALA A 5 -4.52 4.70 3.48
CA ALA A 5 -5.38 3.96 4.41
C ALA A 5 -5.41 2.45 4.13
N LEU A 6 -5.25 2.03 2.86
CA LEU A 6 -5.18 0.62 2.47
C LEU A 6 -3.96 -0.08 3.07
N ALA A 7 -2.80 0.58 3.09
CA ALA A 7 -1.57 0.02 3.63
C ALA A 7 -1.65 -0.23 5.14
N THR A 8 -2.42 0.58 5.86
CA THR A 8 -2.50 0.57 7.33
C THR A 8 -2.71 -0.82 7.92
N TYR A 9 -3.64 -1.61 7.36
CA TYR A 9 -3.91 -2.96 7.87
C TYR A 9 -2.77 -3.94 7.60
N PHE A 10 -2.25 -3.95 6.38
CA PHE A 10 -1.21 -4.92 5.99
C PHE A 10 0.11 -4.65 6.71
N GLU A 11 0.48 -3.39 6.88
CA GLU A 11 1.70 -2.99 7.58
C GLU A 11 1.59 -3.21 9.10
N ALA A 12 0.45 -2.85 9.73
CA ALA A 12 0.21 -3.16 11.14
C ALA A 12 0.24 -4.67 11.40
N ARG A 13 -0.31 -5.48 10.48
CA ARG A 13 -0.25 -6.95 10.52
C ARG A 13 1.20 -7.46 10.45
N ALA A 14 2.00 -6.91 9.55
CA ALA A 14 3.41 -7.25 9.43
C ALA A 14 4.18 -6.90 10.72
N CYS A 15 4.00 -5.68 11.26
CA CYS A 15 4.61 -5.24 12.51
C CYS A 15 4.18 -6.09 13.71
N GLN A 16 2.91 -6.50 13.78
CA GLN A 16 2.45 -7.40 14.83
C GLN A 16 3.15 -8.77 14.76
N ARG A 17 3.27 -9.34 13.56
CA ARG A 17 3.92 -10.64 13.33
C ARG A 17 5.42 -10.62 13.61
N SER A 18 6.10 -9.53 13.29
CA SER A 18 7.53 -9.34 13.55
C SER A 18 7.84 -8.84 14.96
N ASN A 19 6.82 -8.44 15.72
CA ASN A 19 6.98 -7.72 16.99
C ASN A 19 7.83 -6.43 16.82
N ALA A 20 7.69 -5.77 15.68
CA ALA A 20 8.39 -4.51 15.40
C ALA A 20 7.93 -3.38 16.32
N THR A 21 8.73 -2.32 16.40
CA THR A 21 8.37 -1.09 17.09
C THR A 21 7.50 -0.22 16.17
N ASN A 22 6.40 0.30 16.70
CA ASN A 22 5.52 1.21 15.97
C ASN A 22 6.08 2.65 15.89
N CYS A 23 5.34 3.56 15.25
CA CYS A 23 5.80 4.93 14.97
C CYS A 23 6.02 5.77 16.25
N VAL A 24 5.42 5.39 17.38
CA VAL A 24 5.55 6.10 18.67
C VAL A 24 6.48 5.39 19.66
N GLY A 25 7.26 4.43 19.20
CA GLY A 25 8.25 3.73 20.04
C GLY A 25 7.68 2.59 20.89
N GLY A 26 6.39 2.26 20.71
CA GLY A 26 5.71 1.14 21.39
C GLY A 26 5.60 -0.11 20.53
N LYS A 27 4.69 -1.00 20.92
CA LYS A 27 4.32 -2.19 20.16
C LYS A 27 2.88 -2.11 19.70
N THR A 28 2.56 -2.83 18.62
CA THR A 28 1.20 -2.97 18.13
C THR A 28 0.28 -3.52 19.22
N THR A 29 -0.88 -2.89 19.40
CA THR A 29 -1.87 -3.27 20.42
C THR A 29 -3.10 -3.92 19.76
N LEU A 30 -3.94 -4.59 20.59
CA LEU A 30 -5.22 -5.11 20.11
C LEU A 30 -6.12 -4.00 19.55
N ALA A 31 -6.11 -2.82 20.18
CA ALA A 31 -6.89 -1.67 19.70
C ALA A 31 -6.36 -1.15 18.36
N ALA A 32 -5.03 -1.02 18.20
CA ALA A 32 -4.42 -0.61 16.94
C ALA A 32 -4.78 -1.58 15.80
N MET A 33 -4.70 -2.89 16.04
CA MET A 33 -5.09 -3.91 15.04
C MET A 33 -6.57 -3.86 14.71
N ALA A 34 -7.44 -3.63 15.70
CA ALA A 34 -8.88 -3.48 15.47
C ALA A 34 -9.19 -2.25 14.61
N LEU A 35 -8.53 -1.12 14.85
CA LEU A 35 -8.68 0.10 14.04
C LEU A 35 -8.14 -0.10 12.62
N ALA A 36 -6.95 -0.70 12.47
CA ALA A 36 -6.38 -1.01 11.17
C ALA A 36 -7.27 -1.96 10.35
N ARG A 37 -7.83 -2.99 11.00
CA ARG A 37 -8.78 -3.90 10.36
C ARG A 37 -10.08 -3.20 9.97
N LEU A 38 -10.66 -2.41 10.86
CA LEU A 38 -11.86 -1.62 10.58
C LEU A 38 -11.63 -0.64 9.41
N CYS A 39 -10.44 -0.04 9.35
CA CYS A 39 -10.03 0.80 8.22
C CYS A 39 -10.13 0.02 6.89
N TYR A 40 -9.48 -1.13 6.81
CA TYR A 40 -9.52 -1.99 5.63
C TYR A 40 -10.95 -2.41 5.25
N ASP A 41 -11.73 -2.91 6.21
CA ASP A 41 -13.11 -3.37 5.97
C ASP A 41 -14.00 -2.21 5.47
N THR A 42 -13.80 -1.00 6.00
CA THR A 42 -14.51 0.23 5.56
C THR A 42 -14.15 0.60 4.13
N LEU A 43 -12.84 0.53 3.77
CA LEU A 43 -12.40 0.78 2.39
C LEU A 43 -13.06 -0.20 1.41
N MET A 44 -13.03 -1.50 1.72
CA MET A 44 -13.63 -2.53 0.86
C MET A 44 -15.15 -2.36 0.70
N ALA A 45 -15.85 -2.00 1.78
CA ALA A 45 -17.31 -1.82 1.78
C ALA A 45 -17.77 -0.54 1.09
N ASP A 46 -17.08 0.58 1.32
CA ASP A 46 -17.57 1.91 0.97
C ASP A 46 -16.70 2.67 -0.04
N GLY A 47 -15.45 2.27 -0.27
CA GLY A 47 -14.50 3.04 -1.08
C GLY A 47 -14.98 3.34 -2.49
N ARG A 48 -15.53 2.35 -3.19
CA ARG A 48 -16.08 2.52 -4.55
C ARG A 48 -17.27 3.48 -4.57
N LYS A 49 -18.20 3.32 -3.63
CA LYS A 49 -19.36 4.20 -3.51
C LYS A 49 -18.94 5.62 -3.19
N ALA A 50 -17.96 5.78 -2.31
CA ALA A 50 -17.41 7.08 -1.94
C ALA A 50 -16.70 7.75 -3.11
N ALA A 51 -15.93 7.00 -3.92
CA ALA A 51 -15.28 7.55 -5.11
C ALA A 51 -16.28 8.10 -6.13
N VAL A 52 -17.38 7.38 -6.36
CA VAL A 52 -18.48 7.83 -7.24
C VAL A 52 -19.18 9.05 -6.66
N ALA A 53 -19.51 9.04 -5.37
CA ALA A 53 -20.17 10.16 -4.69
C ALA A 53 -19.29 11.42 -4.72
N ALA A 54 -18.00 11.30 -4.45
CA ALA A 54 -17.07 12.42 -4.49
C ALA A 54 -16.98 13.06 -5.88
N LYS A 55 -16.91 12.24 -6.94
CA LYS A 55 -16.93 12.74 -8.33
C LYS A 55 -18.24 13.47 -8.67
N ALA A 56 -19.35 13.07 -8.07
CA ALA A 56 -20.65 13.72 -8.24
C ALA A 56 -20.87 14.95 -7.32
N GLY A 57 -19.90 15.28 -6.45
CA GLY A 57 -20.02 16.35 -5.46
C GLY A 57 -21.07 16.04 -4.37
N ALA A 58 -21.39 14.75 -4.13
CA ALA A 58 -22.42 14.31 -3.19
C ALA A 58 -21.79 13.80 -1.88
N CYS A 59 -22.23 14.36 -0.75
CA CYS A 59 -21.84 13.91 0.57
C CYS A 59 -22.78 12.77 1.01
N THR A 60 -22.37 11.53 0.76
CA THR A 60 -23.11 10.33 1.13
C THR A 60 -22.52 9.69 2.38
N LYS A 61 -23.27 8.79 3.03
CA LYS A 61 -22.74 8.05 4.19
C LYS A 61 -21.47 7.26 3.88
N ALA A 62 -21.37 6.71 2.67
CA ALA A 62 -20.13 6.05 2.22
C ALA A 62 -18.95 7.01 2.15
N LEU A 63 -19.16 8.25 1.68
CA LEU A 63 -18.11 9.27 1.65
C LEU A 63 -17.69 9.68 3.07
N GLU A 64 -18.65 9.88 3.99
CA GLU A 64 -18.34 10.17 5.39
C GLU A 64 -17.53 9.06 6.04
N ASN A 65 -17.92 7.79 5.84
CA ASN A 65 -17.18 6.62 6.34
C ASN A 65 -15.74 6.58 5.80
N ILE A 66 -15.53 6.91 4.52
CA ILE A 66 -14.17 6.95 3.93
C ILE A 66 -13.36 8.14 4.45
N VAL A 67 -13.97 9.27 4.74
CA VAL A 67 -13.28 10.38 5.41
C VAL A 67 -12.82 9.95 6.81
N GLU A 68 -13.67 9.28 7.59
CA GLU A 68 -13.30 8.73 8.89
C GLU A 68 -12.17 7.68 8.76
N ALA A 69 -12.29 6.76 7.79
CA ALA A 69 -11.27 5.75 7.55
C ALA A 69 -9.91 6.37 7.20
N ASN A 70 -9.88 7.35 6.31
CA ASN A 70 -8.65 8.00 5.87
C ASN A 70 -7.99 8.87 6.95
N THR A 71 -8.78 9.50 7.84
CA THR A 71 -8.27 10.46 8.82
C THR A 71 -8.04 9.85 10.19
N TYR A 72 -9.03 9.14 10.70
CA TYR A 72 -9.00 8.60 12.06
C TYR A 72 -8.52 7.16 12.13
N LEU A 73 -9.18 6.25 11.39
CA LEU A 73 -8.85 4.82 11.47
C LEU A 73 -7.44 4.54 10.93
N SER A 74 -7.10 5.14 9.78
CA SER A 74 -5.74 5.05 9.24
C SER A 74 -4.75 5.80 10.12
N GLY A 75 -5.06 7.06 10.51
CA GLY A 75 -4.15 7.89 11.30
C GLY A 75 -3.70 7.23 12.60
N ILE A 76 -4.64 6.76 13.42
CA ILE A 76 -4.31 6.03 14.66
C ILE A 76 -3.81 4.61 14.37
N GLY A 77 -4.38 3.97 13.34
CA GLY A 77 -4.04 2.61 12.94
C GLY A 77 -2.57 2.46 12.54
N PHE A 78 -2.05 3.36 11.68
CA PHE A 78 -0.64 3.28 11.27
C PHE A 78 0.31 3.73 12.37
N GLU A 79 -0.01 4.83 13.09
CA GLU A 79 0.84 5.35 14.16
C GLU A 79 1.08 4.30 15.26
N SER A 80 -0.01 3.65 15.70
CA SER A 80 0.01 2.65 16.76
C SER A 80 0.23 1.22 16.26
N GLY A 81 -0.03 0.94 14.99
CA GLY A 81 0.20 -0.35 14.33
C GLY A 81 1.62 -0.53 13.83
N GLY A 82 2.19 0.52 13.26
CA GLY A 82 3.52 0.55 12.63
C GLY A 82 3.47 0.50 11.11
N LEU A 83 4.60 0.82 10.49
CA LEU A 83 4.84 0.80 9.05
C LEU A 83 5.78 -0.35 8.70
N ALA A 84 5.72 -0.82 7.44
CA ALA A 84 6.53 -1.95 6.98
C ALA A 84 6.90 -1.80 5.48
N GLY A 85 6.45 -2.74 4.63
CA GLY A 85 6.87 -2.82 3.24
C GLY A 85 6.28 -1.72 2.35
N ALA A 86 5.00 -1.41 2.48
CA ALA A 86 4.32 -0.47 1.58
C ALA A 86 4.96 0.92 1.60
N HIS A 87 5.27 1.44 2.79
CA HIS A 87 5.94 2.73 2.94
C HIS A 87 7.41 2.68 2.55
N ALA A 88 8.13 1.58 2.82
CA ALA A 88 9.51 1.42 2.37
C ALA A 88 9.60 1.43 0.83
N ILE A 89 8.68 0.75 0.15
CA ILE A 89 8.61 0.78 -1.33
C ILE A 89 8.27 2.20 -1.82
N HIS A 90 7.30 2.88 -1.19
CA HIS A 90 7.01 4.29 -1.49
C HIS A 90 8.28 5.15 -1.39
N ASN A 91 9.05 5.01 -0.30
CA ASN A 91 10.28 5.77 -0.07
C ASN A 91 11.30 5.48 -1.18
N GLY A 92 11.51 4.22 -1.53
CA GLY A 92 12.35 3.82 -2.66
C GLY A 92 11.91 4.45 -3.99
N LEU A 93 10.60 4.41 -4.30
CA LEU A 93 10.05 5.00 -5.53
C LEU A 93 10.33 6.51 -5.67
N THR A 94 10.56 7.22 -4.58
CA THR A 94 10.93 8.65 -4.63
C THR A 94 12.27 8.92 -5.32
N ALA A 95 13.11 7.90 -5.53
CA ALA A 95 14.34 8.01 -6.30
C ALA A 95 14.09 8.12 -7.82
N ILE A 96 12.89 7.80 -8.29
CA ILE A 96 12.51 7.84 -9.71
C ILE A 96 11.77 9.17 -9.98
N PRO A 97 12.38 10.10 -10.76
CA PRO A 97 11.79 11.43 -11.00
C PRO A 97 10.37 11.40 -11.56
N GLU A 98 10.05 10.42 -12.42
CA GLU A 98 8.73 10.26 -13.03
C GLU A 98 7.63 10.09 -11.99
N THR A 99 7.95 9.53 -10.82
CA THR A 99 6.98 9.32 -9.72
C THR A 99 6.67 10.57 -8.90
N HIS A 100 7.42 11.66 -9.08
CA HIS A 100 7.24 12.89 -8.29
C HIS A 100 5.92 13.61 -8.59
N ALA A 101 5.31 13.36 -9.76
CA ALA A 101 4.00 13.91 -10.11
C ALA A 101 2.84 13.24 -9.36
N PHE A 102 3.08 12.11 -8.68
CA PHE A 102 2.07 11.31 -8.00
C PHE A 102 2.06 11.58 -6.50
N TYR A 103 0.86 11.54 -5.91
CA TYR A 103 0.69 11.73 -4.48
C TYR A 103 1.29 10.58 -3.66
N HIS A 104 1.57 10.86 -2.38
CA HIS A 104 2.07 9.88 -1.43
C HIS A 104 1.25 8.58 -1.45
N GLY A 105 -0.05 8.67 -1.21
CA GLY A 105 -0.92 7.49 -1.14
C GLY A 105 -1.06 6.71 -2.45
N GLU A 106 -0.80 7.32 -3.61
CA GLU A 106 -0.76 6.60 -4.88
C GLU A 106 0.45 5.66 -4.93
N LYS A 107 1.62 6.14 -4.53
CA LYS A 107 2.84 5.31 -4.43
C LYS A 107 2.71 4.25 -3.34
N VAL A 108 2.10 4.59 -2.20
CA VAL A 108 1.84 3.64 -1.10
C VAL A 108 0.86 2.53 -1.53
N ALA A 109 -0.16 2.85 -2.36
CA ALA A 109 -1.07 1.82 -2.88
C ALA A 109 -0.34 0.77 -3.72
N PHE A 110 0.55 1.19 -4.62
CA PHE A 110 1.41 0.26 -5.37
C PHE A 110 2.39 -0.47 -4.43
N GLY A 111 2.97 0.23 -3.45
CA GLY A 111 3.81 -0.38 -2.41
C GLY A 111 3.10 -1.47 -1.61
N THR A 112 1.79 -1.31 -1.36
CA THR A 112 0.97 -2.35 -0.72
C THR A 112 0.90 -3.62 -1.57
N LEU A 113 0.73 -3.49 -2.89
CA LEU A 113 0.75 -4.65 -3.80
C LEU A 113 2.11 -5.34 -3.78
N VAL A 114 3.21 -4.58 -3.78
CA VAL A 114 4.57 -5.13 -3.67
C VAL A 114 4.76 -5.86 -2.35
N GLN A 115 4.29 -5.30 -1.22
CA GLN A 115 4.35 -5.97 0.08
C GLN A 115 3.60 -7.30 0.07
N LEU A 116 2.40 -7.36 -0.50
CA LEU A 116 1.61 -8.59 -0.58
C LEU A 116 2.32 -9.67 -1.42
N VAL A 117 2.99 -9.28 -2.50
CA VAL A 117 3.83 -10.21 -3.28
C VAL A 117 5.03 -10.69 -2.46
N LEU A 118 5.72 -9.81 -1.72
CA LEU A 118 6.81 -10.17 -0.82
C LEU A 118 6.38 -11.14 0.29
N GLU A 119 5.13 -11.00 0.79
CA GLU A 119 4.57 -11.87 1.82
C GLU A 119 4.12 -13.24 1.28
N ASP A 120 4.19 -13.47 -0.05
CA ASP A 120 3.59 -14.63 -0.71
C ASP A 120 2.11 -14.80 -0.29
N GLU A 121 1.38 -13.67 -0.26
CA GLU A 121 -0.02 -13.64 0.18
C GLU A 121 -0.90 -14.41 -0.81
N HIS A 122 -2.01 -14.96 -0.32
CA HIS A 122 -2.98 -15.68 -1.15
C HIS A 122 -3.41 -14.83 -2.36
N PHE A 123 -3.42 -15.45 -3.53
CA PHE A 123 -3.69 -14.73 -4.79
C PHE A 123 -5.04 -14.02 -4.80
N GLU A 124 -6.06 -14.59 -4.15
CA GLU A 124 -7.38 -13.99 -3.99
C GLU A 124 -7.32 -12.66 -3.23
N GLN A 125 -6.46 -12.56 -2.19
CA GLN A 125 -6.26 -11.33 -1.44
C GLN A 125 -5.56 -10.27 -2.30
N ILE A 126 -4.54 -10.67 -3.07
CA ILE A 126 -3.86 -9.77 -4.01
C ILE A 126 -4.85 -9.26 -5.06
N GLN A 127 -5.68 -10.15 -5.63
CA GLN A 127 -6.70 -9.76 -6.60
C GLN A 127 -7.76 -8.82 -6.02
N GLU A 128 -8.20 -9.03 -4.78
CA GLU A 128 -9.12 -8.12 -4.10
C GLU A 128 -8.56 -6.71 -4.00
N VAL A 129 -7.29 -6.59 -3.63
CA VAL A 129 -6.59 -5.30 -3.51
C VAL A 129 -6.37 -4.65 -4.88
N VAL A 130 -5.93 -5.41 -5.90
CA VAL A 130 -5.77 -4.90 -7.27
C VAL A 130 -7.10 -4.39 -7.82
N ARG A 131 -8.18 -5.16 -7.63
CA ARG A 131 -9.53 -4.76 -8.03
C ARG A 131 -9.97 -3.47 -7.33
N PHE A 132 -9.79 -3.39 -6.01
CA PHE A 132 -10.12 -2.19 -5.25
C PHE A 132 -9.36 -0.97 -5.78
N CYS A 133 -8.04 -1.08 -5.93
CA CYS A 133 -7.20 0.00 -6.44
C CYS A 133 -7.67 0.46 -7.83
N THR A 134 -7.91 -0.48 -8.74
CA THR A 134 -8.39 -0.18 -10.10
C THR A 134 -9.74 0.56 -10.07
N ASP A 135 -10.69 0.07 -9.27
CA ASP A 135 -12.05 0.63 -9.20
C ASP A 135 -12.09 2.05 -8.62
N VAL A 136 -11.15 2.40 -7.73
CA VAL A 136 -11.08 3.75 -7.14
C VAL A 136 -10.06 4.67 -7.82
N GLY A 137 -9.34 4.17 -8.86
CA GLY A 137 -8.39 4.94 -9.65
C GLY A 137 -7.02 5.08 -8.99
N LEU A 138 -6.61 4.12 -8.16
CA LEU A 138 -5.26 4.03 -7.60
C LEU A 138 -4.33 3.24 -8.53
N PRO A 139 -3.03 3.54 -8.54
CA PRO A 139 -2.03 2.83 -9.35
C PRO A 139 -1.94 1.34 -8.99
N THR A 140 -1.89 0.51 -10.01
CA THR A 140 -1.68 -0.95 -9.89
C THR A 140 -0.49 -1.43 -10.72
N THR A 141 0.12 -0.52 -11.50
CA THR A 141 1.28 -0.80 -12.34
C THR A 141 2.32 0.32 -12.24
N LEU A 142 3.55 0.04 -12.62
CA LEU A 142 4.61 1.05 -12.74
C LEU A 142 4.25 2.12 -13.78
N ALA A 143 3.58 1.73 -14.85
CA ALA A 143 3.10 2.67 -15.87
C ALA A 143 2.08 3.68 -15.29
N ASP A 144 1.23 3.27 -14.35
CA ASP A 144 0.31 4.18 -13.64
C ASP A 144 1.04 5.21 -12.78
N LEU A 145 2.28 4.95 -12.42
CA LEU A 145 3.17 5.86 -11.68
C LEU A 145 4.13 6.64 -12.60
N GLY A 146 3.83 6.66 -13.91
CA GLY A 146 4.62 7.39 -14.90
C GLY A 146 5.86 6.67 -15.42
N ILE A 147 6.15 5.46 -14.94
CA ILE A 147 7.29 4.65 -15.37
C ILE A 147 6.87 3.83 -16.60
N ALA A 148 6.94 4.46 -17.78
CA ALA A 148 6.53 3.83 -19.03
C ALA A 148 7.51 2.75 -19.51
N GLU A 149 8.80 2.93 -19.22
CA GLU A 149 9.87 1.99 -19.55
C GLU A 149 10.57 1.54 -18.27
N ILE A 150 10.53 0.24 -18.01
CA ILE A 150 11.14 -0.35 -16.81
C ILE A 150 12.64 -0.50 -17.07
N LYS A 151 13.45 0.29 -16.35
CA LYS A 151 14.90 0.22 -16.37
C LYS A 151 15.38 -0.58 -15.15
N PRO A 152 16.05 -1.73 -15.34
CA PRO A 152 16.48 -2.57 -14.22
C PRO A 152 17.26 -1.82 -13.15
N GLU A 153 18.17 -0.92 -13.55
CA GLU A 153 18.99 -0.13 -12.65
C GLU A 153 18.17 0.84 -11.77
N GLN A 154 17.05 1.38 -12.29
CA GLN A 154 16.16 2.23 -11.50
C GLN A 154 15.39 1.40 -10.47
N ILE A 155 14.90 0.22 -10.86
CA ILE A 155 14.16 -0.65 -9.93
C ILE A 155 15.11 -1.23 -8.87
N HIS A 156 16.34 -1.56 -9.21
CA HIS A 156 17.36 -1.94 -8.20
C HIS A 156 17.64 -0.80 -7.21
N ALA A 157 17.77 0.44 -7.69
CA ALA A 157 17.94 1.59 -6.79
C ALA A 157 16.75 1.78 -5.83
N VAL A 158 15.51 1.57 -6.31
CA VAL A 158 14.32 1.55 -5.45
C VAL A 158 14.43 0.46 -4.39
N ALA A 159 14.81 -0.75 -4.78
CA ALA A 159 14.93 -1.89 -3.90
C ALA A 159 16.02 -1.69 -2.82
N GLU A 160 17.18 -1.15 -3.20
CA GLU A 160 18.26 -0.83 -2.27
C GLU A 160 17.83 0.21 -1.24
N LEU A 161 17.16 1.29 -1.67
CA LEU A 161 16.65 2.33 -0.79
C LEU A 161 15.57 1.80 0.16
N ALA A 162 14.63 1.00 -0.33
CA ALA A 162 13.61 0.37 0.49
C ALA A 162 14.21 -0.56 1.56
N CYS A 163 15.33 -1.22 1.25
CA CYS A 163 16.07 -2.08 2.17
C CYS A 163 17.04 -1.33 3.09
N ALA A 164 17.08 0.01 3.04
CA ALA A 164 17.97 0.78 3.92
C ALA A 164 17.66 0.50 5.41
N PRO A 165 18.68 0.36 6.27
CA PRO A 165 18.47 0.05 7.69
C PRO A 165 17.64 1.06 8.46
N SER A 166 17.51 2.28 7.94
CA SER A 166 16.70 3.35 8.52
C SER A 166 15.25 3.33 8.05
N ASP A 167 14.90 2.46 7.09
CA ASP A 167 13.55 2.37 6.53
C ASP A 167 12.72 1.25 7.20
N THR A 168 11.43 1.26 6.93
CA THR A 168 10.44 0.41 7.61
C THR A 168 10.38 -1.02 7.09
N LEU A 169 11.08 -1.37 6.01
CA LEU A 169 11.10 -2.73 5.46
C LEU A 169 11.66 -3.76 6.46
N GLY A 170 12.56 -3.31 7.36
CA GLY A 170 13.04 -4.13 8.47
C GLY A 170 11.96 -4.62 9.45
N ASN A 171 10.75 -4.06 9.38
CA ASN A 171 9.60 -4.46 10.18
C ASN A 171 8.80 -5.64 9.56
N MET A 172 9.21 -6.15 8.39
CA MET A 172 8.62 -7.37 7.83
C MET A 172 8.93 -8.59 8.71
N PRO A 173 8.02 -9.59 8.79
CA PRO A 173 8.20 -10.75 9.66
C PRO A 173 9.18 -11.81 9.12
N PHE A 174 9.96 -11.46 8.12
CA PHE A 174 11.01 -12.27 7.49
C PHE A 174 12.11 -11.36 6.92
N ALA A 175 13.28 -11.93 6.68
CA ALA A 175 14.38 -11.18 6.06
C ALA A 175 14.05 -10.86 4.60
N VAL A 176 14.23 -9.60 4.22
CA VAL A 176 14.02 -9.12 2.85
C VAL A 176 15.35 -8.64 2.28
N THR A 177 15.63 -8.99 1.02
CA THR A 177 16.83 -8.56 0.28
C THR A 177 16.44 -7.62 -0.87
N PRO A 178 17.35 -6.75 -1.35
CA PRO A 178 17.08 -5.93 -2.53
C PRO A 178 16.62 -6.72 -3.74
N ASP A 179 17.21 -7.90 -4.01
CA ASP A 179 16.79 -8.76 -5.13
C ASP A 179 15.33 -9.24 -4.95
N ALA A 180 14.93 -9.64 -3.74
CA ALA A 180 13.55 -10.03 -3.47
C ALA A 180 12.58 -8.85 -3.67
N VAL A 181 12.96 -7.64 -3.28
CA VAL A 181 12.16 -6.42 -3.52
C VAL A 181 12.06 -6.12 -5.01
N TYR A 182 13.16 -6.22 -5.73
CA TYR A 182 13.19 -6.05 -7.19
C TYR A 182 12.19 -7.00 -7.88
N ASP A 183 12.29 -8.29 -7.57
CA ASP A 183 11.39 -9.31 -8.13
C ASP A 183 9.93 -9.06 -7.75
N ALA A 184 9.66 -8.65 -6.50
CA ALA A 184 8.31 -8.34 -6.03
C ALA A 184 7.71 -7.11 -6.72
N ILE A 185 8.51 -6.08 -7.01
CA ILE A 185 8.06 -4.90 -7.79
C ILE A 185 7.63 -5.34 -9.20
N LEU A 186 8.44 -6.14 -9.88
CA LEU A 186 8.12 -6.65 -11.22
C LEU A 186 6.90 -7.59 -11.18
N GLY A 187 6.80 -8.43 -10.15
CA GLY A 187 5.67 -9.31 -9.93
C GLY A 187 4.35 -8.55 -9.72
N ALA A 188 4.36 -7.54 -8.87
CA ALA A 188 3.20 -6.69 -8.61
C ALA A 188 2.76 -5.93 -9.88
N ASP A 189 3.70 -5.36 -10.64
CA ASP A 189 3.44 -4.72 -11.91
C ASP A 189 2.83 -5.68 -12.93
N ALA A 190 3.36 -6.89 -13.05
CA ALA A 190 2.83 -7.92 -13.96
C ALA A 190 1.41 -8.34 -13.58
N ILE A 191 1.11 -8.50 -12.28
CA ILE A 191 -0.25 -8.82 -11.79
C ILE A 191 -1.21 -7.68 -12.14
N GLY A 192 -0.82 -6.42 -11.88
CA GLY A 192 -1.64 -5.25 -12.21
C GLY A 192 -1.93 -5.15 -13.70
N ARG A 193 -0.93 -5.32 -14.55
CA ARG A 193 -1.10 -5.35 -16.03
C ARG A 193 -2.04 -6.47 -16.45
N LYS A 194 -1.83 -7.67 -15.92
CA LYS A 194 -2.68 -8.82 -16.26
C LYS A 194 -4.13 -8.60 -15.85
N TYR A 195 -4.36 -8.00 -14.69
CA TYR A 195 -5.71 -7.65 -14.25
C TYR A 195 -6.39 -6.68 -15.23
N LYS A 196 -5.69 -5.63 -15.68
CA LYS A 196 -6.22 -4.64 -16.64
C LYS A 196 -6.53 -5.28 -18.00
N GLU A 197 -5.65 -6.14 -18.52
CA GLU A 197 -5.89 -6.86 -19.77
C GLU A 197 -7.18 -7.71 -19.74
N LEU A 198 -7.51 -8.30 -18.60
CA LEU A 198 -8.68 -9.16 -18.46
C LEU A 198 -9.99 -8.38 -18.24
N HIS A 199 -9.90 -7.07 -17.90
CA HIS A 199 -11.07 -6.26 -17.54
C HIS A 199 -11.17 -4.96 -18.38
N ALA A 200 -10.37 -4.85 -19.47
CA ALA A 200 -10.38 -3.74 -20.43
C ALA A 200 -11.60 -3.78 -21.39
#